data_9322dc10c2aa9bf5dd8b7e04782ddcf0
#
_entry.id   9322dc10c2aa9bf5dd8b7e04782ddcf0
#
_cell.length_a   1.000
_cell.length_b   1.000
_cell.length_c   1.000
_cell.angle_alpha   90.00
_cell.angle_beta   90.00
_cell.angle_gamma   90.00
#
_symmetry.space_group_name_H-M   'P 1'
#
loop_
_entity.id
_entity.type
_entity.pdbx_description
1 polymer ?
#
loop_
_entity_poly.entity_id
_entity_poly.type
_entity_poly.pdbx_seq_one_letter_code
_entity_poly.pdbx_strand_id
1 'polypeptide(L)'
;ECRLSIFFFSILIPITLYVALKIKFKNIDQVYLILISSLVFLSPYFRTSAYWGNEENFGILSLIISYIFLQLYMKEKDRTKEFIYLNLLLFFSSCCIYFDQKLAFIPAISFLIIIFSNKKIYNKFYMFFIYILYSLPVFYLFSIWEGILPPGDADIRDIGQGNFYPQHFGYALTIIGFYFFPFLFMIEKKINKKTILKLFNKNDYIIYSLFIFYILYLLFFYDIDNEILLGKGIFYKILTLTTKNLFLQKLSLSLIVLFSGLLILYFIKRNYVNIFIILFISLGSIIYWPILQEYFDPLVLILILTFFNFKLYMSPKKLCLLYSYFFLFLIGCNLYYSIFYQE
;
A
#
# COMPACT_ATOMS: atom_id res chain seq x y z
N GLU A 1 4.88 -6.03 28.69
CA GLU A 1 3.40 -5.94 28.58
C GLU A 1 2.97 -5.33 27.24
N CYS A 2 3.54 -4.19 26.79
CA CYS A 2 3.17 -3.57 25.50
C CYS A 2 3.31 -4.51 24.30
N ARG A 3 4.39 -5.29 24.20
CA ARG A 3 4.58 -6.24 23.09
C ARG A 3 3.48 -7.30 23.00
N LEU A 4 3.07 -7.84 24.14
CA LEU A 4 1.99 -8.82 24.20
C LEU A 4 0.67 -8.21 23.78
N SER A 5 0.38 -6.98 24.19
CA SER A 5 -0.83 -6.27 23.77
C SER A 5 -0.86 -6.09 22.25
N ILE A 6 0.24 -5.61 21.63
CA ILE A 6 0.32 -5.43 20.18
C ILE A 6 0.20 -6.76 19.44
N PHE A 7 0.83 -7.83 19.95
CA PHE A 7 0.68 -9.16 19.39
C PHE A 7 -0.77 -9.62 19.35
N PHE A 8 -1.50 -9.50 20.46
CA PHE A 8 -2.92 -9.87 20.51
C PHE A 8 -3.79 -8.96 19.64
N PHE A 9 -3.55 -7.65 19.64
CA PHE A 9 -4.28 -6.73 18.77
C PHE A 9 -4.02 -7.01 17.28
N SER A 10 -2.82 -7.47 16.92
CA SER A 10 -2.49 -7.82 15.54
C SER A 10 -3.39 -8.94 15.00
N ILE A 11 -3.88 -9.85 15.86
CA ILE A 11 -4.84 -10.91 15.48
C ILE A 11 -6.18 -10.32 15.01
N LEU A 12 -6.55 -9.12 15.48
CA LEU A 12 -7.77 -8.45 15.03
C LEU A 12 -7.70 -8.00 13.58
N ILE A 13 -6.50 -7.81 13.00
CA ILE A 13 -6.34 -7.33 11.63
C ILE A 13 -6.97 -8.29 10.60
N PRO A 14 -6.64 -9.59 10.53
CA PRO A 14 -7.31 -10.50 9.60
C PRO A 14 -8.80 -10.66 9.90
N ILE A 15 -9.25 -10.55 11.15
CA ILE A 15 -10.67 -10.62 11.52
C ILE A 15 -11.42 -9.39 10.99
N THR A 16 -10.90 -8.19 11.22
CA THR A 16 -11.51 -6.95 10.70
C THR A 16 -11.44 -6.88 9.18
N LEU A 17 -10.34 -7.37 8.58
CA LEU A 17 -10.21 -7.48 7.13
C LEU A 17 -11.28 -8.42 6.55
N TYR A 18 -11.55 -9.57 7.19
CA TYR A 18 -12.65 -10.44 6.79
C TYR A 18 -14.00 -9.70 6.81
N VAL A 19 -14.28 -8.92 7.85
CA VAL A 19 -15.52 -8.11 7.92
C VAL A 19 -15.58 -7.10 6.77
N ALA A 20 -14.49 -6.40 6.50
CA ALA A 20 -14.37 -5.45 5.39
C ALA A 20 -14.64 -6.14 4.03
N LEU A 21 -14.05 -7.31 3.82
CA LEU A 21 -14.23 -8.10 2.59
C LEU A 21 -15.66 -8.60 2.44
N LYS A 22 -16.30 -9.03 3.52
CA LYS A 22 -17.71 -9.45 3.51
C LYS A 22 -18.67 -8.32 3.13
N ILE A 23 -18.37 -7.08 3.57
CA ILE A 23 -19.14 -5.89 3.18
C ILE A 23 -18.91 -5.54 1.70
N LYS A 24 -17.70 -5.71 1.21
CA LYS A 24 -17.29 -5.40 -0.18
C LYS A 24 -17.77 -6.44 -1.18
N PHE A 25 -17.51 -7.71 -0.91
CA PHE A 25 -17.70 -8.83 -1.84
C PHE A 25 -18.86 -9.74 -1.43
N LYS A 26 -20.11 -9.26 -1.58
CA LYS A 26 -21.31 -9.99 -1.14
C LYS A 26 -21.53 -11.34 -1.82
N ASN A 27 -20.96 -11.54 -3.02
CA ASN A 27 -21.21 -12.73 -3.87
C ASN A 27 -20.08 -13.76 -3.80
N ILE A 28 -19.11 -13.59 -2.90
CA ILE A 28 -18.01 -14.53 -2.70
C ILE A 28 -18.31 -15.38 -1.47
N ASP A 29 -18.05 -16.68 -1.56
CA ASP A 29 -18.18 -17.62 -0.44
C ASP A 29 -17.32 -17.17 0.76
N GLN A 30 -17.87 -17.34 1.96
CA GLN A 30 -17.23 -16.90 3.21
C GLN A 30 -15.89 -17.60 3.44
N VAL A 31 -15.74 -18.86 3.05
CA VAL A 31 -14.48 -19.60 3.18
C VAL A 31 -13.36 -18.92 2.38
N TYR A 32 -13.66 -18.47 1.14
CA TYR A 32 -12.68 -17.74 0.35
C TYR A 32 -12.32 -16.38 0.98
N LEU A 33 -13.29 -15.67 1.58
CA LEU A 33 -13.05 -14.40 2.24
C LEU A 33 -12.17 -14.56 3.49
N ILE A 34 -12.39 -15.61 4.29
CA ILE A 34 -11.56 -15.97 5.45
C ILE A 34 -10.12 -16.24 4.96
N LEU A 35 -9.98 -17.07 3.94
CA LEU A 35 -8.68 -17.42 3.39
C LEU A 35 -7.96 -16.20 2.82
N ILE A 36 -8.65 -15.29 2.10
CA ILE A 36 -8.02 -14.05 1.60
C ILE A 36 -7.60 -13.13 2.75
N SER A 37 -8.42 -12.99 3.78
CA SER A 37 -8.07 -12.15 4.93
C SER A 37 -6.86 -12.69 5.70
N SER A 38 -6.69 -14.00 5.75
CA SER A 38 -5.54 -14.63 6.42
C SER A 38 -4.22 -14.54 5.64
N LEU A 39 -4.22 -14.05 4.38
CA LEU A 39 -2.98 -13.76 3.64
C LEU A 39 -2.06 -12.76 4.36
N VAL A 40 -2.63 -11.91 5.21
CA VAL A 40 -1.84 -10.96 6.03
C VAL A 40 -0.81 -11.70 6.89
N PHE A 41 -1.10 -12.92 7.34
CA PHE A 41 -0.14 -13.74 8.09
C PHE A 41 1.08 -14.20 7.27
N LEU A 42 1.00 -14.13 5.94
CA LEU A 42 2.13 -14.42 5.05
C LEU A 42 2.99 -13.18 4.77
N SER A 43 2.60 -12.01 5.28
CA SER A 43 3.42 -10.81 5.24
C SER A 43 4.57 -10.92 6.27
N PRO A 44 5.84 -10.82 5.83
CA PRO A 44 6.97 -10.83 6.75
C PRO A 44 6.91 -9.68 7.75
N TYR A 45 6.60 -8.48 7.27
CA TYR A 45 6.61 -7.27 8.10
C TYR A 45 5.43 -7.16 9.05
N PHE A 46 4.25 -7.64 8.66
CA PHE A 46 3.15 -7.80 9.61
C PHE A 46 3.54 -8.63 10.82
N ARG A 47 4.23 -9.75 10.58
CA ARG A 47 4.70 -10.65 11.65
C ARG A 47 5.80 -10.01 12.49
N THR A 48 6.74 -9.33 11.83
CA THR A 48 7.82 -8.62 12.52
C THR A 48 7.27 -7.52 13.39
N SER A 49 6.36 -6.69 12.89
CA SER A 49 5.70 -5.61 13.65
C SER A 49 4.90 -6.16 14.84
N ALA A 50 4.20 -7.28 14.67
CA ALA A 50 3.50 -7.93 15.77
C ALA A 50 4.44 -8.47 16.85
N TYR A 51 5.59 -9.07 16.45
CA TYR A 51 6.57 -9.64 17.37
C TYR A 51 7.37 -8.57 18.12
N TRP A 52 7.83 -7.54 17.40
CA TRP A 52 8.60 -6.44 18.01
C TRP A 52 7.73 -5.43 18.75
N GLY A 53 6.43 -5.47 18.51
CA GLY A 53 5.48 -4.58 19.16
C GLY A 53 5.47 -3.17 18.58
N ASN A 54 5.59 -3.06 17.25
CA ASN A 54 5.55 -1.79 16.55
C ASN A 54 4.09 -1.31 16.40
N GLU A 55 3.89 0.00 16.54
CA GLU A 55 2.59 0.67 16.44
C GLU A 55 1.94 0.61 15.05
N GLU A 56 2.68 0.30 14.01
CA GLU A 56 2.20 0.20 12.63
C GLU A 56 0.97 -0.71 12.48
N ASN A 57 0.90 -1.81 13.23
CA ASN A 57 -0.25 -2.70 13.20
C ASN A 57 -1.52 -2.05 13.74
N PHE A 58 -1.43 -1.10 14.69
CA PHE A 58 -2.60 -0.30 15.11
C PHE A 58 -3.06 0.65 14.00
N GLY A 59 -2.11 1.25 13.27
CA GLY A 59 -2.40 2.08 12.11
C GLY A 59 -3.16 1.30 11.04
N ILE A 60 -2.70 0.10 10.72
CA ILE A 60 -3.36 -0.80 9.76
C ILE A 60 -4.74 -1.25 10.24
N LEU A 61 -4.89 -1.58 11.51
CA LEU A 61 -6.20 -1.91 12.08
C LEU A 61 -7.17 -0.74 11.95
N SER A 62 -6.73 0.47 12.29
CA SER A 62 -7.51 1.71 12.17
C SER A 62 -7.90 1.99 10.71
N LEU A 63 -7.00 1.75 9.75
CA LEU A 63 -7.26 1.84 8.32
C LEU A 63 -8.41 0.91 7.90
N ILE A 64 -8.37 -0.37 8.30
CA ILE A 64 -9.42 -1.34 7.92
C ILE A 64 -10.75 -0.96 8.55
N ILE A 65 -10.75 -0.54 9.82
CA ILE A 65 -11.96 -0.09 10.52
C ILE A 65 -12.53 1.17 9.84
N SER A 66 -11.68 2.13 9.46
CA SER A 66 -12.12 3.32 8.73
C SER A 66 -12.77 2.96 7.40
N TYR A 67 -12.20 1.99 6.66
CA TYR A 67 -12.80 1.49 5.43
C TYR A 67 -14.17 0.83 5.66
N ILE A 68 -14.34 0.05 6.73
CA ILE A 68 -15.63 -0.54 7.10
C ILE A 68 -16.67 0.57 7.28
N PHE A 69 -16.37 1.59 8.08
CA PHE A 69 -17.28 2.69 8.32
C PHE A 69 -17.52 3.55 7.08
N LEU A 70 -16.52 3.71 6.20
CA LEU A 70 -16.72 4.34 4.89
C LEU A 70 -17.77 3.58 4.06
N GLN A 71 -17.66 2.25 4.00
CA GLN A 71 -18.61 1.42 3.26
C GLN A 71 -20.02 1.44 3.87
N LEU A 72 -20.13 1.44 5.18
CA LEU A 72 -21.42 1.56 5.89
C LEU A 72 -22.02 2.94 5.67
N TYR A 73 -21.25 4.01 5.85
CA TYR A 73 -21.68 5.38 5.59
C TYR A 73 -22.21 5.57 4.17
N MET A 74 -21.49 5.06 3.17
CA MET A 74 -21.89 5.19 1.77
C MET A 74 -23.21 4.51 1.44
N LYS A 75 -23.56 3.42 2.13
CA LYS A 75 -24.76 2.60 1.89
C LYS A 75 -25.95 2.98 2.77
N GLU A 76 -25.70 3.70 3.88
CA GLU A 76 -26.74 4.00 4.87
C GLU A 76 -27.71 5.06 4.36
N LYS A 77 -29.00 4.87 4.69
CA LYS A 77 -30.10 5.78 4.38
C LYS A 77 -30.71 6.43 5.64
N ASP A 78 -30.59 5.76 6.80
CA ASP A 78 -31.04 6.31 8.08
C ASP A 78 -30.06 7.42 8.49
N ARG A 79 -30.64 8.62 8.74
CA ARG A 79 -29.86 9.83 9.01
C ARG A 79 -29.04 9.74 10.31
N THR A 80 -29.55 9.08 11.33
CA THR A 80 -28.88 8.94 12.62
C THR A 80 -27.70 7.99 12.50
N LYS A 81 -27.90 6.83 11.87
CA LYS A 81 -26.84 5.86 11.63
C LYS A 81 -25.79 6.39 10.66
N GLU A 82 -26.21 7.13 9.62
CA GLU A 82 -25.31 7.80 8.68
C GLU A 82 -24.36 8.74 9.43
N PHE A 83 -24.87 9.54 10.36
CA PHE A 83 -24.05 10.46 11.15
C PHE A 83 -23.10 9.72 12.10
N ILE A 84 -23.55 8.65 12.74
CA ILE A 84 -22.68 7.80 13.60
C ILE A 84 -21.54 7.20 12.77
N TYR A 85 -21.86 6.61 11.61
CA TYR A 85 -20.82 6.02 10.75
C TYR A 85 -19.83 7.05 10.20
N LEU A 86 -20.30 8.26 9.90
CA LEU A 86 -19.42 9.36 9.52
C LEU A 86 -18.43 9.70 10.63
N ASN A 87 -18.88 9.86 11.87
CA ASN A 87 -18.00 10.20 13.00
C ASN A 87 -16.99 9.08 13.29
N LEU A 88 -17.41 7.82 13.24
CA LEU A 88 -16.51 6.68 13.40
C LEU A 88 -15.48 6.60 12.27
N LEU A 89 -15.88 6.87 11.03
CA LEU A 89 -14.97 6.99 9.91
C LEU A 89 -13.92 8.08 10.15
N LEU A 90 -14.36 9.29 10.54
CA LEU A 90 -13.48 10.43 10.78
C LEU A 90 -12.49 10.13 11.89
N PHE A 91 -12.94 9.54 12.98
CA PHE A 91 -12.10 9.15 14.10
C PHE A 91 -11.02 8.13 13.68
N PHE A 92 -11.43 6.97 13.14
CA PHE A 92 -10.48 5.90 12.81
C PHE A 92 -9.55 6.28 11.66
N SER A 93 -10.00 7.02 10.66
CA SER A 93 -9.11 7.47 9.58
C SER A 93 -8.08 8.49 10.08
N SER A 94 -8.43 9.35 11.03
CA SER A 94 -7.49 10.27 11.65
C SER A 94 -6.52 9.55 12.59
N CYS A 95 -6.96 8.53 13.33
CA CYS A 95 -6.08 7.71 14.16
C CYS A 95 -4.95 7.06 13.37
N CYS A 96 -5.15 6.76 12.09
CA CYS A 96 -4.11 6.17 11.23
C CYS A 96 -2.81 6.99 11.26
N ILE A 97 -2.89 8.33 11.21
CA ILE A 97 -1.73 9.22 11.16
C ILE A 97 -0.92 9.16 12.45
N TYR A 98 -1.60 9.00 13.59
CA TYR A 98 -0.97 8.98 14.91
C TYR A 98 -0.20 7.69 15.20
N PHE A 99 -0.60 6.59 14.55
CA PHE A 99 0.12 5.32 14.64
C PHE A 99 1.19 5.17 13.57
N ASP A 100 0.94 5.73 12.38
CA ASP A 100 1.90 5.66 11.28
C ASP A 100 1.67 6.84 10.32
N GLN A 101 2.62 7.76 10.27
CA GLN A 101 2.55 8.95 9.42
C GLN A 101 2.40 8.61 7.93
N LYS A 102 2.90 7.44 7.49
CA LYS A 102 2.72 6.95 6.12
C LYS A 102 1.23 6.80 5.75
N LEU A 103 0.35 6.63 6.73
CA LEU A 103 -1.08 6.48 6.53
C LEU A 103 -1.85 7.81 6.44
N ALA A 104 -1.15 8.96 6.42
CA ALA A 104 -1.78 10.28 6.29
C ALA A 104 -2.66 10.43 5.03
N PHE A 105 -2.45 9.60 4.02
CA PHE A 105 -3.29 9.59 2.81
C PHE A 105 -4.70 8.98 3.05
N ILE A 106 -4.94 8.23 4.13
CA ILE A 106 -6.21 7.57 4.40
C ILE A 106 -7.35 8.58 4.65
N PRO A 107 -7.21 9.59 5.54
CA PRO A 107 -8.20 10.66 5.64
C PRO A 107 -8.42 11.37 4.30
N ALA A 108 -7.36 11.66 3.55
CA ALA A 108 -7.45 12.33 2.26
C ALA A 108 -8.23 11.50 1.23
N ILE A 109 -7.99 10.18 1.13
CA ILE A 109 -8.77 9.29 0.26
C ILE A 109 -10.24 9.24 0.70
N SER A 110 -10.49 9.09 2.00
CA SER A 110 -11.85 9.05 2.53
C SER A 110 -12.60 10.36 2.21
N PHE A 111 -11.93 11.48 2.35
CA PHE A 111 -12.44 12.80 1.97
C PHE A 111 -12.76 12.90 0.49
N LEU A 112 -11.84 12.49 -0.38
CA LEU A 112 -12.05 12.49 -1.84
C LEU A 112 -13.24 11.62 -2.24
N ILE A 113 -13.37 10.41 -1.69
CA ILE A 113 -14.49 9.52 -1.98
C ILE A 113 -15.83 10.18 -1.61
N ILE A 114 -15.89 10.87 -0.48
CA ILE A 114 -17.11 11.51 -0.01
C ILE A 114 -17.41 12.80 -0.80
N ILE A 115 -16.39 13.60 -1.13
CA ILE A 115 -16.57 14.82 -1.96
C ILE A 115 -17.20 14.46 -3.30
N PHE A 116 -16.69 13.43 -3.97
CA PHE A 116 -17.20 13.01 -5.28
C PHE A 116 -18.45 12.12 -5.21
N SER A 117 -18.96 11.85 -4.00
CA SER A 117 -20.21 11.12 -3.81
C SER A 117 -21.43 12.05 -3.85
N ASN A 118 -22.61 11.43 -3.99
CA ASN A 118 -23.90 12.12 -3.91
C ASN A 118 -24.36 12.41 -2.47
N LYS A 119 -23.46 12.36 -1.49
CA LYS A 119 -23.78 12.70 -0.10
C LYS A 119 -23.99 14.20 0.07
N LYS A 120 -24.77 14.57 1.09
CA LYS A 120 -25.19 15.94 1.34
C LYS A 120 -24.00 16.88 1.58
N ILE A 121 -24.11 18.10 1.08
CA ILE A 121 -23.02 19.09 1.14
C ILE A 121 -22.60 19.42 2.57
N TYR A 122 -23.55 19.48 3.52
CA TYR A 122 -23.21 19.76 4.91
C TYR A 122 -22.34 18.66 5.54
N ASN A 123 -22.51 17.39 5.17
CA ASN A 123 -21.63 16.31 5.63
C ASN A 123 -20.19 16.50 5.13
N LYS A 124 -20.02 17.03 3.91
CA LYS A 124 -18.70 17.32 3.33
C LYS A 124 -18.00 18.46 4.07
N PHE A 125 -18.72 19.52 4.39
CA PHE A 125 -18.19 20.61 5.21
C PHE A 125 -17.89 20.16 6.65
N TYR A 126 -18.80 19.43 7.27
CA TYR A 126 -18.59 18.85 8.60
C TYR A 126 -17.30 18.01 8.65
N MET A 127 -17.13 17.12 7.69
CA MET A 127 -15.94 16.27 7.55
C MET A 127 -14.66 17.10 7.41
N PHE A 128 -14.68 18.16 6.60
CA PHE A 128 -13.52 19.06 6.43
C PHE A 128 -13.12 19.70 7.77
N PHE A 129 -14.07 20.26 8.51
CA PHE A 129 -13.79 20.89 9.81
C PHE A 129 -13.30 19.88 10.86
N ILE A 130 -13.87 18.68 10.91
CA ILE A 130 -13.44 17.65 11.86
C ILE A 130 -12.03 17.16 11.54
N TYR A 131 -11.66 17.00 10.26
CA TYR A 131 -10.29 16.64 9.91
C TYR A 131 -9.28 17.74 10.28
N ILE A 132 -9.63 19.02 10.12
CA ILE A 132 -8.80 20.11 10.63
C ILE A 132 -8.62 19.99 12.15
N LEU A 133 -9.73 19.79 12.88
CA LEU A 133 -9.68 19.63 14.34
C LEU A 133 -8.76 18.44 14.75
N TYR A 134 -8.93 17.30 14.11
CA TYR A 134 -8.09 16.12 14.39
C TYR A 134 -6.64 16.26 13.93
N SER A 135 -6.32 17.19 13.03
CA SER A 135 -4.94 17.45 12.62
C SER A 135 -4.19 18.38 13.58
N LEU A 136 -4.87 19.14 14.44
CA LEU A 136 -4.23 20.09 15.35
C LEU A 136 -3.15 19.46 16.25
N PRO A 137 -3.35 18.28 16.88
CA PRO A 137 -2.31 17.66 17.69
C PRO A 137 -1.05 17.29 16.86
N VAL A 138 -1.21 16.90 15.59
CA VAL A 138 -0.06 16.60 14.70
C VAL A 138 0.76 17.87 14.44
N PHE A 139 0.10 18.98 14.13
CA PHE A 139 0.80 20.27 13.97
C PHE A 139 1.48 20.74 15.24
N TYR A 140 0.86 20.51 16.39
CA TYR A 140 1.48 20.78 17.67
C TYR A 140 2.75 19.94 17.89
N LEU A 141 2.73 18.64 17.56
CA LEU A 141 3.90 17.78 17.60
C LEU A 141 5.01 18.27 16.65
N PHE A 142 4.66 18.64 15.43
CA PHE A 142 5.63 19.20 14.48
C PHE A 142 6.28 20.48 14.99
N SER A 143 5.55 21.32 15.74
CA SER A 143 6.10 22.52 16.36
C SER A 143 7.07 22.20 17.50
N ILE A 144 6.84 21.11 18.24
CA ILE A 144 7.76 20.66 19.31
C ILE A 144 9.02 20.02 18.71
N TRP A 145 8.85 19.24 17.64
CA TRP A 145 9.97 18.55 16.97
C TRP A 145 10.79 19.46 16.08
N GLU A 146 10.33 20.69 15.84
CA GLU A 146 10.91 21.63 14.86
C GLU A 146 11.02 21.02 13.45
N GLY A 147 10.16 20.02 13.15
CA GLY A 147 10.17 19.27 11.90
C GLY A 147 9.03 18.24 11.83
N ILE A 148 9.04 17.46 10.76
CA ILE A 148 8.03 16.43 10.52
C ILE A 148 8.29 15.16 11.36
N LEU A 149 9.56 14.94 11.76
CA LEU A 149 10.01 13.76 12.52
C LEU A 149 10.55 14.16 13.90
N PRO A 150 10.51 13.25 14.87
CA PRO A 150 11.22 13.42 16.13
C PRO A 150 12.73 13.66 15.87
N PRO A 151 13.41 14.49 16.67
CA PRO A 151 14.80 14.86 16.44
C PRO A 151 15.75 13.68 16.23
N GLY A 152 15.62 12.62 17.03
CA GLY A 152 16.48 11.43 16.91
C GLY A 152 16.27 10.63 15.61
N ASP A 153 15.08 10.67 15.02
CA ASP A 153 14.78 9.98 13.76
C ASP A 153 15.20 10.82 12.55
N ALA A 154 15.17 12.16 12.66
CA ALA A 154 15.58 13.06 11.59
C ALA A 154 17.06 12.91 11.24
N ASP A 155 17.91 12.63 12.23
CA ASP A 155 19.36 12.45 12.05
C ASP A 155 19.70 11.13 11.36
N ILE A 156 18.87 10.09 11.52
CA ILE A 156 19.11 8.75 10.95
C ILE A 156 18.48 8.61 9.55
N ARG A 157 17.39 9.30 9.33
CA ARG A 157 16.63 9.21 8.08
C ARG A 157 16.69 10.58 7.41
N ASP A 158 17.45 10.80 6.39
CA ASP A 158 17.52 12.06 5.61
C ASP A 158 16.16 12.69 5.19
N ILE A 159 15.13 12.41 5.96
CA ILE A 159 13.77 12.90 5.75
C ILE A 159 13.69 14.33 6.27
N GLY A 160 13.36 15.25 5.38
CA GLY A 160 13.25 16.67 5.73
C GLY A 160 14.48 17.50 5.42
N GLN A 161 15.60 16.90 5.01
CA GLN A 161 16.80 17.64 4.55
C GLN A 161 16.65 18.19 3.12
N GLY A 162 15.47 18.06 2.51
CA GLY A 162 15.21 18.57 1.16
C GLY A 162 15.78 17.70 0.03
N ASN A 163 16.27 16.51 0.35
CA ASN A 163 16.81 15.58 -0.63
C ASN A 163 15.68 14.86 -1.37
N PHE A 164 15.80 14.78 -2.70
CA PHE A 164 14.86 14.08 -3.56
C PHE A 164 15.56 12.90 -4.23
N TYR A 165 14.93 11.74 -4.14
CA TYR A 165 15.41 10.49 -4.72
C TYR A 165 14.46 9.99 -5.82
N PRO A 166 14.52 10.54 -7.05
CA PRO A 166 13.57 10.19 -8.12
C PRO A 166 13.55 8.70 -8.46
N GLN A 167 14.66 7.99 -8.24
CA GLN A 167 14.79 6.55 -8.43
C GLN A 167 13.90 5.74 -7.49
N HIS A 168 13.55 6.29 -6.32
CA HIS A 168 12.67 5.62 -5.37
C HIS A 168 11.25 5.43 -5.90
N PHE A 169 10.80 6.30 -6.80
CA PHE A 169 9.55 6.10 -7.52
C PHE A 169 9.54 4.77 -8.28
N GLY A 170 10.63 4.42 -8.97
CA GLY A 170 10.77 3.14 -9.65
C GLY A 170 10.76 1.96 -8.69
N TYR A 171 11.49 2.05 -7.57
CA TYR A 171 11.46 0.99 -6.56
C TYR A 171 10.06 0.80 -5.97
N ALA A 172 9.37 1.89 -5.63
CA ALA A 172 7.99 1.84 -5.14
C ALA A 172 7.06 1.14 -6.15
N LEU A 173 7.17 1.49 -7.44
CA LEU A 173 6.39 0.83 -8.49
C LEU A 173 6.68 -0.66 -8.58
N THR A 174 7.94 -1.10 -8.42
CA THR A 174 8.27 -2.53 -8.44
C THR A 174 7.68 -3.26 -7.25
N ILE A 175 7.72 -2.66 -6.05
CA ILE A 175 7.15 -3.23 -4.84
C ILE A 175 5.62 -3.30 -4.96
N ILE A 176 4.97 -2.22 -5.38
CA ILE A 176 3.52 -2.20 -5.59
C ILE A 176 3.12 -3.23 -6.66
N GLY A 177 3.85 -3.27 -7.79
CA GLY A 177 3.63 -4.25 -8.86
C GLY A 177 3.75 -5.70 -8.38
N PHE A 178 4.69 -5.97 -7.46
CA PHE A 178 4.83 -7.27 -6.82
C PHE A 178 3.53 -7.73 -6.13
N TYR A 179 2.87 -6.83 -5.37
CA TYR A 179 1.59 -7.17 -4.73
C TYR A 179 0.43 -7.27 -5.71
N PHE A 180 0.41 -6.48 -6.80
CA PHE A 180 -0.64 -6.54 -7.81
C PHE A 180 -0.56 -7.78 -8.70
N PHE A 181 0.63 -8.30 -8.92
CA PHE A 181 0.87 -9.39 -9.88
C PHE A 181 -0.03 -10.63 -9.64
N PRO A 182 -0.12 -11.23 -8.45
CA PRO A 182 -0.96 -12.40 -8.24
C PRO A 182 -2.46 -12.07 -8.38
N PHE A 183 -2.88 -10.84 -8.12
CA PHE A 183 -4.27 -10.41 -8.28
C PHE A 183 -4.71 -10.30 -9.75
N LEU A 184 -3.78 -10.19 -10.70
CA LEU A 184 -4.12 -10.26 -12.12
C LEU A 184 -4.86 -11.57 -12.44
N PHE A 185 -4.41 -12.68 -11.87
CA PHE A 185 -5.06 -13.98 -12.04
C PHE A 185 -6.43 -14.07 -11.35
N MET A 186 -6.66 -13.26 -10.32
CA MET A 186 -7.92 -13.24 -9.58
C MET A 186 -9.00 -12.38 -10.25
N ILE A 187 -8.61 -11.33 -10.96
CA ILE A 187 -9.54 -10.38 -11.60
C ILE A 187 -10.04 -10.92 -12.95
N GLU A 188 -9.23 -11.62 -13.67
CA GLU A 188 -9.60 -12.15 -14.99
C GLU A 188 -10.15 -13.59 -14.87
N LYS A 189 -11.28 -13.86 -15.52
CA LYS A 189 -11.83 -15.23 -15.58
C LYS A 189 -10.86 -16.19 -16.26
N LYS A 190 -10.27 -15.74 -17.39
CA LYS A 190 -9.22 -16.44 -18.13
C LYS A 190 -8.24 -15.41 -18.67
N ILE A 191 -6.95 -15.63 -18.42
CA ILE A 191 -5.90 -14.82 -19.04
C ILE A 191 -5.71 -15.33 -20.44
N ASN A 192 -5.95 -14.45 -21.40
CA ASN A 192 -5.76 -14.72 -22.82
C ASN A 192 -4.99 -13.56 -23.48
N LYS A 193 -4.64 -13.71 -24.77
CA LYS A 193 -3.94 -12.66 -25.52
C LYS A 193 -4.66 -11.30 -25.47
N LYS A 194 -6.00 -11.29 -25.42
CA LYS A 194 -6.78 -10.05 -25.29
C LYS A 194 -6.59 -9.38 -23.91
N THR A 195 -6.38 -10.15 -22.84
CA THR A 195 -6.09 -9.61 -21.51
C THR A 195 -4.75 -8.89 -21.50
N ILE A 196 -3.73 -9.47 -22.13
CA ILE A 196 -2.40 -8.86 -22.24
C ILE A 196 -2.46 -7.58 -23.11
N LEU A 197 -3.19 -7.62 -24.22
CA LEU A 197 -3.37 -6.43 -25.07
C LEU A 197 -4.13 -5.29 -24.39
N LYS A 198 -4.96 -5.58 -23.38
CA LYS A 198 -5.62 -4.54 -22.57
C LYS A 198 -4.65 -3.77 -21.66
N LEU A 199 -3.46 -4.30 -21.39
CA LEU A 199 -2.41 -3.56 -20.68
C LEU A 199 -1.93 -2.36 -21.52
N PHE A 200 -2.07 -2.44 -22.86
CA PHE A 200 -1.69 -1.39 -23.81
C PHE A 200 -2.95 -0.72 -24.36
N ASN A 201 -3.43 0.31 -23.68
CA ASN A 201 -4.57 1.09 -24.16
C ASN A 201 -4.09 2.25 -25.05
N LYS A 202 -4.60 2.35 -26.27
CA LYS A 202 -4.20 3.42 -27.22
C LYS A 202 -4.46 4.85 -26.70
N ASN A 203 -5.38 5.03 -25.77
CA ASN A 203 -5.73 6.36 -25.25
C ASN A 203 -4.76 6.89 -24.19
N ASP A 204 -3.82 6.07 -23.72
CA ASP A 204 -2.92 6.42 -22.61
C ASP A 204 -1.49 6.74 -23.10
N TYR A 205 -1.34 7.15 -24.38
CA TYR A 205 -0.03 7.41 -25.00
C TYR A 205 0.83 8.44 -24.25
N ILE A 206 0.20 9.46 -23.67
CA ILE A 206 0.94 10.47 -22.87
C ILE A 206 1.57 9.80 -21.63
N ILE A 207 0.81 8.96 -20.93
CA ILE A 207 1.31 8.25 -19.75
C ILE A 207 2.45 7.31 -20.15
N TYR A 208 2.30 6.60 -21.27
CA TYR A 208 3.36 5.74 -21.78
C TYR A 208 4.61 6.50 -22.18
N SER A 209 4.47 7.68 -22.80
CA SER A 209 5.62 8.53 -23.15
C SER A 209 6.37 8.97 -21.90
N LEU A 210 5.67 9.51 -20.88
CA LEU A 210 6.26 9.90 -19.62
C LEU A 210 6.97 8.71 -18.94
N PHE A 211 6.35 7.54 -19.03
CA PHE A 211 6.92 6.32 -18.47
C PHE A 211 8.20 5.88 -19.22
N ILE A 212 8.22 5.99 -20.54
CA ILE A 212 9.42 5.72 -21.34
C ILE A 212 10.54 6.69 -20.99
N PHE A 213 10.27 7.99 -20.85
CA PHE A 213 11.26 8.96 -20.40
C PHE A 213 11.83 8.61 -19.04
N TYR A 214 10.99 8.20 -18.11
CA TYR A 214 11.44 7.77 -16.79
C TYR A 214 12.31 6.49 -16.85
N ILE A 215 11.97 5.53 -17.71
CA ILE A 215 12.77 4.32 -17.94
C ILE A 215 14.15 4.68 -18.54
N LEU A 216 14.19 5.61 -19.49
CA LEU A 216 15.45 6.12 -20.04
C LEU A 216 16.29 6.83 -18.96
N TYR A 217 15.66 7.61 -18.09
CA TYR A 217 16.32 8.18 -16.93
C TYR A 217 16.98 7.11 -16.05
N LEU A 218 16.26 6.05 -15.70
CA LEU A 218 16.81 4.95 -14.88
C LEU A 218 17.96 4.23 -15.60
N LEU A 219 17.91 4.06 -16.91
CA LEU A 219 18.95 3.37 -17.67
C LEU A 219 20.25 4.18 -17.76
N PHE A 220 20.14 5.48 -18.02
CA PHE A 220 21.31 6.29 -18.38
C PHE A 220 21.85 7.15 -17.23
N PHE A 221 20.98 7.64 -16.37
CA PHE A 221 21.34 8.65 -15.36
C PHE A 221 21.36 8.12 -13.93
N TYR A 222 20.73 6.96 -13.67
CA TYR A 222 20.67 6.42 -12.33
C TYR A 222 21.86 5.50 -12.03
N ASP A 223 22.55 5.79 -10.93
CA ASP A 223 23.59 4.91 -10.40
C ASP A 223 23.00 3.96 -9.36
N ILE A 224 23.32 2.67 -9.55
CA ILE A 224 22.93 1.64 -8.60
C ILE A 224 23.97 1.65 -7.48
N ASP A 225 23.53 2.08 -6.31
CA ASP A 225 24.33 1.99 -5.10
C ASP A 225 24.29 0.54 -4.58
N ASN A 226 25.40 -0.17 -4.75
CA ASN A 226 25.53 -1.57 -4.34
C ASN A 226 25.95 -1.74 -2.87
N GLU A 227 26.33 -0.65 -2.20
CA GLU A 227 26.83 -0.69 -0.82
C GLU A 227 25.69 -0.86 0.20
N ILE A 228 24.45 -0.48 -0.17
CA ILE A 228 23.32 -0.55 0.74
C ILE A 228 22.56 -1.85 0.53
N LEU A 229 22.80 -2.84 1.37
CA LEU A 229 22.04 -4.10 1.43
C LEU A 229 20.60 -3.90 1.89
N LEU A 230 20.31 -2.80 2.61
CA LEU A 230 18.99 -2.46 3.13
C LEU A 230 18.10 -1.80 2.08
N GLY A 231 16.82 -2.16 2.07
CA GLY A 231 15.79 -1.47 1.30
C GLY A 231 15.68 -1.89 -0.16
N LYS A 232 15.12 -1.01 -0.99
CA LYS A 232 14.92 -1.08 -2.45
C LYS A 232 14.01 -2.21 -2.96
N GLY A 233 13.49 -3.07 -2.08
CA GLY A 233 12.51 -4.11 -2.40
C GLY A 233 13.11 -5.41 -2.94
N ILE A 234 12.25 -6.45 -3.04
CA ILE A 234 12.65 -7.83 -3.37
C ILE A 234 13.30 -7.97 -4.75
N PHE A 235 12.77 -7.28 -5.77
CA PHE A 235 13.32 -7.40 -7.13
C PHE A 235 14.73 -6.84 -7.23
N TYR A 236 15.01 -5.72 -6.58
CA TYR A 236 16.37 -5.18 -6.53
C TYR A 236 17.33 -6.16 -5.85
N LYS A 237 16.95 -6.74 -4.72
CA LYS A 237 17.75 -7.73 -4.00
C LYS A 237 18.05 -8.97 -4.84
N ILE A 238 17.05 -9.50 -5.55
CA ILE A 238 17.27 -10.63 -6.47
C ILE A 238 18.25 -10.25 -7.58
N LEU A 239 18.14 -9.05 -8.16
CA LEU A 239 19.03 -8.61 -9.23
C LEU A 239 20.48 -8.47 -8.75
N THR A 240 20.69 -7.87 -7.58
CA THR A 240 22.06 -7.72 -7.01
C THR A 240 22.70 -9.05 -6.66
N LEU A 241 21.91 -10.04 -6.25
CA LEU A 241 22.40 -11.40 -5.97
C LEU A 241 22.70 -12.22 -7.24
N THR A 242 21.94 -11.99 -8.32
CA THR A 242 22.02 -12.83 -9.53
C THR A 242 22.99 -12.30 -10.57
N THR A 243 23.26 -10.99 -10.60
CA THR A 243 24.17 -10.41 -11.58
C THR A 243 25.07 -9.32 -11.00
N LYS A 244 26.37 -9.39 -11.32
CA LYS A 244 27.36 -8.38 -10.95
C LYS A 244 27.51 -7.29 -12.02
N ASN A 245 26.93 -7.48 -13.20
CA ASN A 245 27.03 -6.52 -14.29
C ASN A 245 26.06 -5.38 -14.09
N LEU A 246 26.54 -4.18 -13.81
CA LEU A 246 25.73 -2.98 -13.55
C LEU A 246 24.78 -2.63 -14.69
N PHE A 247 25.20 -2.78 -15.94
CA PHE A 247 24.32 -2.52 -17.08
C PHE A 247 23.14 -3.49 -17.13
N LEU A 248 23.39 -4.79 -16.91
CA LEU A 248 22.33 -5.79 -16.86
C LEU A 248 21.41 -5.58 -15.66
N GLN A 249 21.92 -5.12 -14.52
CA GLN A 249 21.09 -4.75 -13.37
C GLN A 249 20.15 -3.57 -13.72
N LYS A 250 20.72 -2.48 -14.29
CA LYS A 250 19.93 -1.30 -14.72
C LYS A 250 18.86 -1.68 -15.75
N LEU A 251 19.23 -2.46 -16.75
CA LEU A 251 18.30 -2.92 -17.79
C LEU A 251 17.17 -3.77 -17.21
N SER A 252 17.51 -4.75 -16.38
CA SER A 252 16.53 -5.65 -15.77
C SER A 252 15.59 -4.90 -14.83
N LEU A 253 16.12 -4.01 -13.99
CA LEU A 253 15.34 -3.16 -13.11
C LEU A 253 14.35 -2.29 -13.92
N SER A 254 14.84 -1.65 -14.99
CA SER A 254 14.02 -0.81 -15.86
C SER A 254 12.89 -1.59 -16.51
N LEU A 255 13.13 -2.83 -16.94
CA LEU A 255 12.09 -3.71 -17.47
C LEU A 255 11.07 -4.12 -16.41
N ILE A 256 11.51 -4.41 -15.18
CA ILE A 256 10.60 -4.72 -14.07
C ILE A 256 9.76 -3.49 -13.71
N VAL A 257 10.34 -2.29 -13.67
CA VAL A 257 9.61 -1.03 -13.46
C VAL A 257 8.57 -0.82 -14.56
N LEU A 258 8.94 -1.01 -15.83
CA LEU A 258 8.02 -0.92 -16.95
C LEU A 258 6.85 -1.89 -16.81
N PHE A 259 7.13 -3.16 -16.56
CA PHE A 259 6.09 -4.17 -16.38
C PHE A 259 5.17 -3.87 -15.19
N SER A 260 5.75 -3.48 -14.06
CA SER A 260 5.01 -3.10 -12.85
C SER A 260 4.11 -1.90 -13.09
N GLY A 261 4.61 -0.87 -13.79
CA GLY A 261 3.83 0.30 -14.15
C GLY A 261 2.66 -0.03 -15.07
N LEU A 262 2.88 -0.84 -16.11
CA LEU A 262 1.80 -1.31 -16.99
C LEU A 262 0.74 -2.11 -16.23
N LEU A 263 1.17 -2.97 -15.31
CA LEU A 263 0.30 -3.74 -14.43
C LEU A 263 -0.55 -2.82 -13.55
N ILE A 264 0.07 -1.85 -12.91
CA ILE A 264 -0.59 -0.86 -12.06
C ILE A 264 -1.60 -0.04 -12.87
N LEU A 265 -1.23 0.44 -14.06
CA LEU A 265 -2.13 1.16 -14.97
C LEU A 265 -3.36 0.32 -15.34
N TYR A 266 -3.19 -0.99 -15.54
CA TYR A 266 -4.32 -1.90 -15.76
C TYR A 266 -5.30 -1.92 -14.58
N PHE A 267 -4.80 -1.92 -13.33
CA PHE A 267 -5.64 -1.93 -12.12
C PHE A 267 -6.27 -0.58 -11.80
N ILE A 268 -5.63 0.52 -12.15
CA ILE A 268 -6.16 1.87 -11.93
C ILE A 268 -7.44 2.12 -12.72
N LYS A 269 -7.54 1.65 -13.97
CA LYS A 269 -8.74 1.68 -14.86
C LYS A 269 -9.63 2.93 -14.71
N ARG A 270 -9.05 4.12 -14.79
CA ARG A 270 -9.77 5.41 -14.74
C ARG A 270 -10.57 5.65 -13.44
N ASN A 271 -10.25 4.93 -12.36
CA ASN A 271 -10.82 5.22 -11.06
C ASN A 271 -9.90 6.22 -10.35
N TYR A 272 -10.39 7.43 -10.13
CA TYR A 272 -9.62 8.50 -9.50
C TYR A 272 -9.09 8.15 -8.10
N VAL A 273 -9.84 7.34 -7.33
CA VAL A 273 -9.40 6.87 -6.00
C VAL A 273 -8.16 5.99 -6.13
N ASN A 274 -8.18 5.04 -7.06
CA ASN A 274 -7.05 4.15 -7.30
C ASN A 274 -5.82 4.93 -7.79
N ILE A 275 -6.03 5.92 -8.68
CA ILE A 275 -4.96 6.81 -9.16
C ILE A 275 -4.34 7.56 -7.98
N PHE A 276 -5.19 8.16 -7.14
CA PHE A 276 -4.73 8.95 -6.01
C PHE A 276 -3.93 8.11 -5.00
N ILE A 277 -4.40 6.89 -4.67
CA ILE A 277 -3.68 5.97 -3.78
C ILE A 277 -2.27 5.67 -4.32
N ILE A 278 -2.19 5.26 -5.58
CA ILE A 278 -0.91 4.90 -6.19
C ILE A 278 0.02 6.10 -6.28
N LEU A 279 -0.49 7.26 -6.72
CA LEU A 279 0.32 8.47 -6.79
C LEU A 279 0.83 8.87 -5.41
N PHE A 280 -0.02 8.85 -4.38
CA PHE A 280 0.39 9.24 -3.03
C PHE A 280 1.51 8.35 -2.49
N ILE A 281 1.33 7.03 -2.60
CA ILE A 281 2.33 6.07 -2.11
C ILE A 281 3.63 6.17 -2.94
N SER A 282 3.53 6.24 -4.27
CA SER A 282 4.70 6.25 -5.15
C SER A 282 5.46 7.57 -5.09
N LEU A 283 4.76 8.73 -5.07
CA LEU A 283 5.39 10.03 -4.95
C LEU A 283 5.94 10.27 -3.54
N GLY A 284 5.21 9.81 -2.51
CA GLY A 284 5.70 9.88 -1.14
C GLY A 284 7.03 9.16 -0.96
N SER A 285 7.28 8.09 -1.72
CA SER A 285 8.54 7.35 -1.63
C SER A 285 9.78 8.13 -2.09
N ILE A 286 9.62 9.21 -2.86
CA ILE A 286 10.73 10.02 -3.39
C ILE A 286 11.47 10.78 -2.27
N ILE A 287 10.79 11.03 -1.15
CA ILE A 287 11.36 11.79 -0.02
C ILE A 287 11.92 10.91 1.10
N TYR A 288 11.73 9.58 1.03
CA TYR A 288 12.22 8.66 2.06
C TYR A 288 13.60 8.08 1.72
N TRP A 289 14.48 8.03 2.72
CA TRP A 289 15.76 7.33 2.65
C TRP A 289 16.01 6.54 3.94
N PRO A 290 16.38 5.26 3.85
CA PRO A 290 16.25 4.38 2.67
C PRO A 290 14.80 4.02 2.38
N ILE A 291 14.49 3.63 1.13
CA ILE A 291 13.19 3.07 0.81
C ILE A 291 13.14 1.61 1.24
N LEU A 292 12.27 1.28 2.18
CA LEU A 292 12.14 -0.07 2.75
C LEU A 292 10.87 -0.75 2.25
N GLN A 293 10.92 -2.07 2.07
CA GLN A 293 9.74 -2.84 1.68
C GLN A 293 8.66 -2.84 2.76
N GLU A 294 9.04 -2.72 4.03
CA GLU A 294 8.13 -2.61 5.15
C GLU A 294 7.14 -1.43 5.06
N TYR A 295 7.51 -0.37 4.32
CA TYR A 295 6.59 0.76 4.09
C TYR A 295 5.39 0.39 3.22
N PHE A 296 5.47 -0.72 2.51
CA PHE A 296 4.46 -1.20 1.56
C PHE A 296 3.79 -2.51 2.01
N ASP A 297 4.45 -3.29 2.87
CA ASP A 297 3.96 -4.59 3.37
C ASP A 297 3.48 -4.46 4.82
N PRO A 298 2.27 -4.87 5.17
CA PRO A 298 1.19 -5.43 4.34
C PRO A 298 0.23 -4.37 3.74
N LEU A 299 0.58 -3.08 3.84
CA LEU A 299 -0.28 -1.96 3.46
C LEU A 299 -0.86 -2.11 2.04
N VAL A 300 -0.01 -2.38 1.04
CA VAL A 300 -0.45 -2.49 -0.36
C VAL A 300 -1.43 -3.66 -0.53
N LEU A 301 -1.16 -4.81 0.11
CA LEU A 301 -2.07 -5.95 0.10
C LEU A 301 -3.45 -5.57 0.64
N ILE A 302 -3.49 -4.88 1.77
CA ILE A 302 -4.74 -4.45 2.41
C ILE A 302 -5.47 -3.41 1.54
N LEU A 303 -4.76 -2.44 0.96
CA LEU A 303 -5.34 -1.46 0.06
C LEU A 303 -5.96 -2.10 -1.19
N ILE A 304 -5.28 -3.08 -1.80
CA ILE A 304 -5.81 -3.86 -2.91
C ILE A 304 -7.12 -4.52 -2.51
N LEU A 305 -7.18 -5.13 -1.35
CA LEU A 305 -8.35 -5.85 -0.87
C LEU A 305 -9.48 -4.91 -0.45
N THR A 306 -9.18 -3.70 0.04
CA THR A 306 -10.16 -2.73 0.56
C THR A 306 -10.52 -1.67 -0.48
N PHE A 307 -9.69 -0.67 -0.69
CA PHE A 307 -10.01 0.55 -1.46
C PHE A 307 -10.06 0.33 -2.97
N PHE A 308 -9.27 -0.59 -3.52
CA PHE A 308 -9.27 -0.81 -4.97
C PHE A 308 -10.56 -1.48 -5.46
N ASN A 309 -11.15 -0.93 -6.52
CA ASN A 309 -12.45 -1.35 -7.03
C ASN A 309 -12.29 -2.33 -8.20
N PHE A 310 -12.44 -3.64 -7.93
CA PHE A 310 -12.41 -4.70 -8.93
C PHE A 310 -13.28 -5.90 -8.50
N LYS A 311 -13.59 -6.76 -9.47
CA LYS A 311 -14.30 -8.02 -9.22
C LYS A 311 -13.30 -9.16 -9.06
N LEU A 312 -13.45 -9.95 -8.01
CA LEU A 312 -12.65 -11.16 -7.81
C LEU A 312 -13.40 -12.38 -8.36
N TYR A 313 -12.68 -13.18 -9.14
CA TYR A 313 -13.15 -14.48 -9.63
C TYR A 313 -12.36 -15.59 -8.91
N MET A 314 -12.98 -16.13 -7.87
CA MET A 314 -12.36 -17.11 -6.98
C MET A 314 -12.49 -18.52 -7.54
N SER A 315 -11.45 -19.32 -7.33
CA SER A 315 -11.44 -20.78 -7.49
C SER A 315 -10.34 -21.37 -6.59
N PRO A 316 -10.42 -22.65 -6.20
CA PRO A 316 -9.39 -23.28 -5.38
C PRO A 316 -7.99 -23.16 -5.97
N LYS A 317 -7.85 -23.36 -7.29
CA LYS A 317 -6.55 -23.23 -8.00
C LYS A 317 -5.96 -21.83 -7.90
N LYS A 318 -6.78 -20.80 -8.07
CA LYS A 318 -6.35 -19.40 -7.98
C LYS A 318 -5.93 -19.05 -6.55
N LEU A 319 -6.68 -19.52 -5.58
CA LEU A 319 -6.34 -19.31 -4.17
C LEU A 319 -5.02 -20.00 -3.81
N CYS A 320 -4.83 -21.25 -4.24
CA CYS A 320 -3.58 -21.97 -4.04
C CYS A 320 -2.38 -21.19 -4.64
N LEU A 321 -2.53 -20.67 -5.87
CA LEU A 321 -1.51 -19.84 -6.52
C LEU A 321 -1.20 -18.58 -5.70
N LEU A 322 -2.23 -17.89 -5.18
CA LEU A 322 -2.07 -16.70 -4.36
C LEU A 322 -1.30 -17.01 -3.07
N TYR A 323 -1.69 -18.09 -2.38
CA TYR A 323 -0.99 -18.55 -1.18
C TYR A 323 0.44 -18.97 -1.44
N SER A 324 0.68 -19.75 -2.49
CA SER A 324 2.04 -20.17 -2.88
C SER A 324 2.94 -18.98 -3.18
N TYR A 325 2.40 -17.96 -3.85
CA TYR A 325 3.14 -16.73 -4.15
C TYR A 325 3.60 -15.99 -2.88
N PHE A 326 2.68 -15.71 -1.95
CA PHE A 326 3.03 -15.01 -0.71
C PHE A 326 3.82 -15.90 0.26
N PHE A 327 3.62 -17.21 0.23
CA PHE A 327 4.42 -18.14 1.02
C PHE A 327 5.89 -18.18 0.54
N LEU A 328 6.11 -18.22 -0.77
CA LEU A 328 7.44 -18.11 -1.34
C LEU A 328 8.10 -16.77 -1.01
N PHE A 329 7.32 -15.68 -1.01
CA PHE A 329 7.80 -14.38 -0.56
C PHE A 329 8.25 -14.41 0.91
N LEU A 330 7.43 -14.96 1.80
CA LEU A 330 7.76 -15.11 3.21
C LEU A 330 9.06 -15.92 3.42
N ILE A 331 9.18 -17.06 2.74
CA ILE A 331 10.39 -17.90 2.81
C ILE A 331 11.59 -17.13 2.27
N GLY A 332 11.46 -16.48 1.12
CA GLY A 332 12.54 -15.71 0.51
C GLY A 332 13.05 -14.58 1.41
N CYS A 333 12.15 -13.85 2.07
CA CYS A 333 12.53 -12.84 3.06
C CYS A 333 13.27 -13.45 4.25
N ASN A 334 12.75 -14.52 4.84
CA ASN A 334 13.39 -15.17 5.99
C ASN A 334 14.78 -15.71 5.63
N LEU A 335 14.94 -16.35 4.47
CA LEU A 335 16.23 -16.83 3.99
C LEU A 335 17.21 -15.67 3.75
N TYR A 336 16.74 -14.58 3.12
CA TYR A 336 17.59 -13.42 2.90
C TYR A 336 18.11 -12.84 4.22
N TYR A 337 17.25 -12.63 5.20
CA TYR A 337 17.66 -12.11 6.50
C TYR A 337 18.53 -13.08 7.28
N SER A 338 18.29 -14.40 7.21
CA SER A 338 19.14 -15.38 7.87
C SER A 338 20.55 -15.47 7.27
N ILE A 339 20.73 -15.16 5.99
CA ILE A 339 22.04 -15.21 5.32
C ILE A 339 22.83 -13.92 5.53
N PHE A 340 22.16 -12.76 5.46
CA PHE A 340 22.84 -11.45 5.38
C PHE A 340 22.82 -10.64 6.69
N TYR A 341 22.03 -11.06 7.70
CA TYR A 341 21.84 -10.31 8.95
C TYR A 341 21.96 -11.18 10.20
N GLN A 342 22.53 -12.39 10.11
CA GLN A 342 22.95 -13.16 11.29
C GLN A 342 24.35 -12.68 11.71
N GLU A 343 24.41 -11.54 12.38
CA GLU A 343 25.50 -11.16 13.28
C GLU A 343 24.99 -11.03 14.70
#